data_dfffcc3552fc497b80483da1f53e1810
#
_entry.id   dfffcc3552fc497b80483da1f53e1810
#
_cell.length_a   1.000
_cell.length_b   1.000
_cell.length_c   1.000
_cell.angle_alpha   90.00
_cell.angle_beta   90.00
_cell.angle_gamma   90.00
#
_symmetry.space_group_name_H-M   'P 1'
#
loop_
_entity.id
_entity.type
_entity.pdbx_description
1 polymer ?
#
loop_
_entity_poly.entity_id
_entity_poly.type
_entity_poly.pdbx_seq_one_letter_code
_entity_poly.pdbx_strand_id
1 'polypeptide(L)'
;MAASAFALLDTVVERPFVDSKSPRSQSTSGFVQTDRGYVWNLPWCARDEATLNENLRAVSVQMQIGGTSIDARSIPRIITRNGDLYCANHAVLLTDWSAGQITLRAVMTLSEPVYDGFNVYSAGNYIYDYTITAG
;
A
#
# COMPACT_ATOMS: atom_id res chain seq x y z
N MET A 1 -15.15 -16.21 10.34
CA MET A 1 -15.23 -15.45 10.83
C MET A 1 -14.30 -14.34 11.01
N ALA A 2 -13.26 -14.44 11.56
CA ALA A 2 -12.43 -13.33 11.88
C ALA A 2 -11.96 -12.56 10.65
N ALA A 3 -11.63 -13.22 9.56
CA ALA A 3 -11.16 -12.56 8.34
C ALA A 3 -12.17 -11.57 7.76
N SER A 4 -13.46 -11.87 7.92
CA SER A 4 -14.50 -11.00 7.38
C SER A 4 -14.70 -9.73 8.22
N ALA A 5 -14.10 -9.67 9.41
CA ALA A 5 -14.20 -8.51 10.28
C ALA A 5 -13.22 -7.39 9.94
N PHE A 6 -12.24 -7.65 9.06
CA PHE A 6 -11.24 -6.65 8.72
C PHE A 6 -11.63 -5.89 7.46
N ALA A 7 -11.47 -4.58 7.50
CA ALA A 7 -11.72 -3.71 6.36
C ALA A 7 -10.39 -3.27 5.73
N LEU A 8 -10.41 -2.92 4.45
CA LEU A 8 -9.26 -2.27 3.82
C LEU A 8 -9.15 -0.85 4.34
N LEU A 9 -7.95 -0.44 4.75
CA LEU A 9 -7.72 0.90 5.27
C LEU A 9 -8.14 1.97 4.25
N ASP A 10 -7.89 1.74 2.96
CA ASP A 10 -8.21 2.71 1.93
C ASP A 10 -9.72 2.99 1.78
N THR A 11 -10.58 2.14 2.33
CA THR A 11 -12.02 2.37 2.29
C THR A 11 -12.51 3.40 3.32
N VAL A 12 -11.69 3.73 4.30
CA VAL A 12 -12.03 4.67 5.37
C VAL A 12 -11.25 5.99 5.30
N VAL A 13 -10.48 6.18 4.24
CA VAL A 13 -9.77 7.44 4.03
C VAL A 13 -10.60 8.40 3.19
N GLU A 14 -10.36 9.69 3.40
CA GLU A 14 -11.15 10.76 2.83
C GLU A 14 -11.05 10.83 1.31
N ARG A 15 -9.85 10.60 0.78
CA ARG A 15 -9.61 10.58 -0.67
C ARG A 15 -8.72 9.41 -1.02
N PRO A 16 -9.11 8.54 -1.94
CA PRO A 16 -8.21 7.53 -2.44
C PRO A 16 -7.04 8.19 -3.18
N PHE A 17 -5.88 7.55 -3.13
CA PHE A 17 -4.71 8.03 -3.85
C PHE A 17 -4.93 7.93 -5.36
N VAL A 18 -4.38 8.90 -6.08
CA VAL A 18 -4.44 8.92 -7.54
C VAL A 18 -3.25 8.16 -8.09
N ASP A 19 -3.49 7.32 -9.10
CA ASP A 19 -2.41 6.66 -9.81
C ASP A 19 -1.54 7.72 -10.50
N SER A 20 -0.25 7.72 -10.17
CA SER A 20 0.71 8.66 -10.73
C SER A 20 1.80 7.89 -11.46
N LYS A 21 2.13 8.33 -12.65
CA LYS A 21 3.20 7.72 -13.46
C LYS A 21 4.56 8.39 -13.21
N SER A 22 4.59 9.39 -12.34
CA SER A 22 5.81 10.08 -11.94
C SER A 22 5.91 10.11 -10.42
N PRO A 23 7.13 10.05 -9.86
CA PRO A 23 7.32 10.08 -8.41
C PRO A 23 6.69 11.32 -7.80
N ARG A 24 5.96 11.14 -6.70
CA ARG A 24 5.33 12.23 -5.96
C ARG A 24 4.90 11.76 -4.57
N SER A 25 4.63 12.72 -3.69
CA SER A 25 4.02 12.47 -2.40
C SER A 25 2.53 12.77 -2.48
N GLN A 26 1.74 11.89 -1.90
CA GLN A 26 0.29 12.08 -1.77
C GLN A 26 -0.09 11.90 -0.31
N SER A 27 -1.06 12.69 0.17
CA SER A 27 -1.51 12.64 1.56
C SER A 27 -3.01 12.47 1.63
N THR A 28 -3.46 11.70 2.60
CA THR A 28 -4.88 11.52 2.89
C THR A 28 -5.10 11.40 4.39
N SER A 29 -6.35 11.51 4.83
CA SER A 29 -6.72 11.32 6.22
C SER A 29 -7.94 10.43 6.32
N GLY A 30 -8.16 9.85 7.49
CA GLY A 30 -9.28 8.97 7.71
C GLY A 30 -9.51 8.70 9.20
N PHE A 31 -10.60 7.98 9.47
CA PHE A 31 -10.98 7.61 10.83
C PHE A 31 -11.11 6.11 10.93
N VAL A 32 -10.61 5.55 12.02
CA VAL A 32 -10.73 4.13 12.32
C VAL A 32 -11.33 3.94 13.71
N GLN A 33 -11.94 2.78 13.93
CA GLN A 33 -12.46 2.38 15.22
C GLN A 33 -11.37 1.65 16.00
N THR A 34 -11.19 1.98 17.28
CA THR A 34 -10.13 1.39 18.08
C THR A 34 -10.28 -0.12 18.31
N ASP A 35 -11.51 -0.62 18.22
CA ASP A 35 -11.82 -2.04 18.44
C ASP A 35 -11.82 -2.87 17.14
N ARG A 36 -11.35 -2.31 16.04
CA ARG A 36 -11.42 -2.95 14.73
C ARG A 36 -10.04 -3.05 14.06
N GLY A 37 -9.83 -4.14 13.33
CA GLY A 37 -8.62 -4.31 12.52
C GLY A 37 -8.82 -3.82 11.10
N TYR A 38 -7.73 -3.33 10.50
CA TYR A 38 -7.73 -2.84 9.12
C TYR A 38 -6.53 -3.41 8.38
N VAL A 39 -6.72 -3.73 7.11
CA VAL A 39 -5.62 -4.16 6.24
C VAL A 39 -5.09 -2.94 5.51
N TRP A 40 -3.80 -2.67 5.70
CA TRP A 40 -3.09 -1.62 4.98
C TRP A 40 -2.31 -2.27 3.85
N ASN A 41 -2.71 -2.00 2.62
CA ASN A 41 -2.17 -2.67 1.43
C ASN A 41 -1.52 -1.66 0.49
N LEU A 42 -0.34 -2.02 -0.02
CA LEU A 42 0.33 -1.28 -1.08
C LEU A 42 0.53 -2.23 -2.27
N PRO A 43 -0.34 -2.16 -3.29
CA PRO A 43 -0.27 -3.09 -4.41
C PRO A 43 0.55 -2.55 -5.58
N TRP A 44 1.14 -3.46 -6.34
CA TRP A 44 1.62 -3.21 -7.68
C TRP A 44 0.96 -4.20 -8.61
N CYS A 45 0.31 -3.71 -9.67
CA CYS A 45 -0.43 -4.56 -10.59
C CYS A 45 0.13 -4.44 -12.00
N ALA A 46 0.10 -5.55 -12.73
CA ALA A 46 0.55 -5.61 -14.11
C ALA A 46 -0.45 -6.38 -14.97
N ARG A 47 -0.31 -6.23 -16.29
CA ARG A 47 -1.22 -6.85 -17.26
C ARG A 47 -1.25 -8.37 -17.18
N ASP A 48 -0.11 -9.00 -16.93
CA ASP A 48 0.00 -10.45 -16.83
C ASP A 48 1.08 -10.84 -15.82
N GLU A 49 1.15 -12.14 -15.52
CA GLU A 49 2.08 -12.65 -14.52
C GLU A 49 3.54 -12.44 -14.90
N ALA A 50 3.88 -12.65 -16.17
CA ALA A 50 5.27 -12.48 -16.63
C ALA A 50 5.72 -11.03 -16.48
N THR A 51 4.86 -10.08 -16.85
CA THR A 51 5.14 -8.65 -16.70
C THR A 51 5.26 -8.29 -15.21
N LEU A 52 4.39 -8.83 -14.37
CA LEU A 52 4.47 -8.59 -12.93
C LEU A 52 5.82 -9.05 -12.37
N ASN A 53 6.24 -10.28 -12.69
CA ASN A 53 7.51 -10.83 -12.21
C ASN A 53 8.69 -10.00 -12.68
N GLU A 54 8.65 -9.51 -13.90
CA GLU A 54 9.68 -8.60 -14.42
C GLU A 54 9.69 -7.29 -13.63
N ASN A 55 8.52 -6.70 -13.39
CA ASN A 55 8.38 -5.44 -12.67
C ASN A 55 8.91 -5.52 -11.25
N LEU A 56 8.65 -6.64 -10.56
CA LEU A 56 9.01 -6.77 -9.15
C LEU A 56 10.51 -6.76 -8.89
N ARG A 57 11.33 -6.93 -9.92
CA ARG A 57 12.78 -6.79 -9.80
C ARG A 57 13.20 -5.35 -9.52
N ALA A 58 12.40 -4.38 -9.96
CA ALA A 58 12.67 -2.96 -9.80
C ALA A 58 11.86 -2.32 -8.69
N VAL A 59 10.91 -3.04 -8.09
CA VAL A 59 9.98 -2.51 -7.08
C VAL A 59 10.45 -2.88 -5.67
N SER A 60 10.61 -1.89 -4.82
CA SER A 60 10.81 -2.11 -3.38
C SER A 60 9.80 -1.29 -2.60
N VAL A 61 9.45 -1.78 -1.41
CA VAL A 61 8.41 -1.19 -0.57
C VAL A 61 8.91 -0.97 0.84
N GLN A 62 8.59 0.19 1.41
CA GLN A 62 8.85 0.50 2.79
C GLN A 62 7.56 1.02 3.41
N MET A 63 7.23 0.56 4.62
CA MET A 63 6.04 0.99 5.35
C MET A 63 6.44 1.39 6.76
N GLN A 64 5.88 2.52 7.23
CA GLN A 64 6.20 3.10 8.53
C GLN A 64 4.92 3.41 9.30
N ILE A 65 4.98 3.21 10.61
CA ILE A 65 3.91 3.55 11.54
C ILE A 65 4.50 4.51 12.57
N GLY A 66 3.96 5.73 12.64
CA GLY A 66 4.45 6.74 13.58
C GLY A 66 5.92 7.05 13.42
N GLY A 67 6.46 7.01 12.20
CA GLY A 67 7.85 7.26 11.92
C GLY A 67 8.78 6.05 12.09
N THR A 68 8.26 4.91 12.55
CA THR A 68 9.04 3.69 12.73
C THR A 68 8.80 2.73 11.57
N SER A 69 9.87 2.29 10.91
CA SER A 69 9.76 1.35 9.79
C SER A 69 9.37 -0.04 10.28
N ILE A 70 8.47 -0.67 9.54
CA ILE A 70 8.12 -2.08 9.74
C ILE A 70 9.23 -2.90 9.10
N ASP A 71 9.70 -3.96 9.80
CA ASP A 71 10.68 -4.87 9.23
C ASP A 71 10.13 -5.46 7.93
N ALA A 72 10.90 -5.36 6.85
CA ALA A 72 10.49 -5.85 5.54
C ALA A 72 10.07 -7.33 5.56
N ARG A 73 10.69 -8.12 6.45
CA ARG A 73 10.36 -9.54 6.60
C ARG A 73 8.97 -9.75 7.23
N SER A 74 8.42 -8.72 7.86
CA SER A 74 7.08 -8.75 8.45
C SER A 74 6.01 -8.25 7.48
N ILE A 75 6.38 -7.89 6.26
CA ILE A 75 5.46 -7.43 5.22
C ILE A 75 5.34 -8.52 4.17
N PRO A 76 4.29 -9.35 4.22
CA PRO A 76 4.10 -10.40 3.23
C PRO A 76 3.80 -9.79 1.86
N ARG A 77 4.31 -10.43 0.82
CA ARG A 77 3.96 -10.12 -0.56
C ARG A 77 3.03 -11.22 -1.05
N ILE A 78 1.80 -10.86 -1.31
CA ILE A 78 0.75 -11.81 -1.70
C ILE A 78 0.36 -11.52 -3.14
N ILE A 79 0.51 -12.51 -4.01
CA ILE A 79 0.14 -12.37 -5.42
C ILE A 79 -1.33 -12.77 -5.57
N THR A 80 -2.11 -11.86 -6.16
CA THR A 80 -3.53 -12.12 -6.46
C THR A 80 -3.82 -11.81 -7.91
N ARG A 81 -4.84 -12.44 -8.44
CA ARG A 81 -5.39 -12.10 -9.74
C ARG A 81 -6.68 -11.34 -9.52
N ASN A 82 -6.73 -10.10 -10.00
CA ASN A 82 -7.88 -9.22 -9.86
C ASN A 82 -8.44 -8.94 -11.25
N GLY A 83 -9.44 -9.73 -11.65
CA GLY A 83 -9.94 -9.68 -13.03
C GLY A 83 -8.84 -10.09 -14.00
N ASP A 84 -8.46 -9.18 -14.90
CA ASP A 84 -7.41 -9.42 -15.88
C ASP A 84 -6.02 -8.96 -15.40
N LEU A 85 -5.91 -8.47 -14.18
CA LEU A 85 -4.65 -7.99 -13.64
C LEU A 85 -4.04 -8.98 -12.67
N TYR A 86 -2.71 -9.01 -12.62
CA TYR A 86 -1.96 -9.74 -11.60
C TYR A 86 -1.31 -8.71 -10.68
N CYS A 87 -1.58 -8.82 -9.37
CA CYS A 87 -1.15 -7.84 -8.39
C CYS A 87 -0.26 -8.46 -7.31
N ALA A 88 0.82 -7.77 -6.99
CA ALA A 88 1.61 -8.06 -5.81
C ALA A 88 1.13 -7.12 -4.69
N ASN A 89 0.58 -7.69 -3.63
CA ASN A 89 0.03 -6.94 -2.51
C ASN A 89 1.00 -6.99 -1.34
N HIS A 90 1.40 -5.83 -0.85
CA HIS A 90 2.21 -5.70 0.36
C HIS A 90 1.25 -5.28 1.47
N ALA A 91 0.83 -6.25 2.27
CA ALA A 91 -0.28 -6.06 3.20
C ALA A 91 0.15 -6.20 4.65
N VAL A 92 -0.28 -5.27 5.49
CA VAL A 92 -0.04 -5.28 6.93
C VAL A 92 -1.38 -5.18 7.63
N LEU A 93 -1.59 -6.04 8.64
CA LEU A 93 -2.77 -5.96 9.48
C LEU A 93 -2.51 -5.00 10.62
N LEU A 94 -3.33 -3.96 10.73
CA LEU A 94 -3.26 -2.97 11.79
C LEU A 94 -4.37 -3.20 12.78
N THR A 95 -4.00 -3.47 14.04
CA THR A 95 -4.94 -3.73 15.14
C THR A 95 -4.49 -2.97 16.38
N ASP A 96 -5.30 -3.04 17.42
CA ASP A 96 -4.96 -2.48 18.73
C ASP A 96 -4.66 -0.98 18.66
N TRP A 97 -5.53 -0.26 17.96
CA TRP A 97 -5.40 1.18 17.82
C TRP A 97 -5.54 1.87 19.17
N SER A 98 -4.59 2.75 19.48
CA SER A 98 -4.75 3.68 20.59
C SER A 98 -5.57 4.87 20.14
N ALA A 99 -6.46 5.37 20.99
CA ALA A 99 -7.23 6.58 20.68
C ALA A 99 -6.28 7.75 20.41
N GLY A 100 -6.61 8.55 19.40
CA GLY A 100 -5.80 9.71 19.01
C GLY A 100 -5.38 9.61 17.54
N GLN A 101 -4.37 10.38 17.20
CA GLN A 101 -3.91 10.49 15.82
C GLN A 101 -2.56 9.80 15.63
N ILE A 102 -2.44 9.08 14.51
CA ILE A 102 -1.19 8.44 14.12
C ILE A 102 -0.94 8.67 12.63
N THR A 103 0.33 8.76 12.25
CA THR A 103 0.72 8.89 10.85
C THR A 103 1.25 7.56 10.34
N LEU A 104 0.89 7.23 9.11
CA LEU A 104 1.41 6.07 8.38
C LEU A 104 2.06 6.58 7.10
N ARG A 105 3.15 5.93 6.69
CA ARG A 105 3.80 6.23 5.41
C ARG A 105 4.13 4.96 4.68
N ALA A 106 3.72 4.88 3.41
CA ALA A 106 4.15 3.82 2.50
C ALA A 106 4.99 4.46 1.39
N VAL A 107 6.12 3.84 1.07
CA VAL A 107 6.98 4.28 -0.02
C VAL A 107 7.20 3.12 -0.97
N MET A 108 6.85 3.33 -2.24
CA MET A 108 7.18 2.40 -3.30
C MET A 108 8.30 3.03 -4.12
N THR A 109 9.43 2.35 -4.20
CA THR A 109 10.59 2.82 -4.95
C THR A 109 10.77 1.97 -6.19
N LEU A 110 10.85 2.64 -7.34
CA LEU A 110 11.21 2.01 -8.59
C LEU A 110 12.66 2.35 -8.90
N SER A 111 13.52 1.32 -8.98
CA SER A 111 14.95 1.52 -9.24
C SER A 111 15.25 1.91 -10.67
N GLU A 112 14.30 1.70 -11.58
CA GLU A 112 14.38 2.04 -13.00
C GLU A 112 12.95 2.26 -13.51
N PRO A 113 12.76 2.83 -14.72
CA PRO A 113 11.42 2.93 -15.28
C PRO A 113 10.78 1.55 -15.43
N VAL A 114 9.49 1.44 -15.12
CA VAL A 114 8.77 0.16 -15.13
C VAL A 114 7.55 0.24 -16.04
N TYR A 115 7.43 -0.74 -16.94
CA TYR A 115 6.27 -0.88 -17.81
C TYR A 115 5.38 -2.02 -17.29
N ASP A 116 4.14 -1.69 -16.91
CA ASP A 116 3.20 -2.66 -16.32
C ASP A 116 2.35 -3.41 -17.35
N GLY A 117 2.57 -3.15 -18.62
CA GLY A 117 1.76 -3.68 -19.71
C GLY A 117 0.80 -2.64 -20.31
N PHE A 118 0.62 -1.52 -19.63
CA PHE A 118 -0.27 -0.43 -20.05
C PHE A 118 0.44 0.91 -20.07
N ASN A 119 1.21 1.21 -19.03
CA ASN A 119 1.86 2.51 -18.84
C ASN A 119 3.31 2.33 -18.38
N VAL A 120 4.12 3.34 -18.63
CA VAL A 120 5.48 3.41 -18.10
C VAL A 120 5.49 4.33 -16.89
N TYR A 121 6.07 3.85 -15.80
CA TYR A 121 6.21 4.60 -14.55
C TYR A 121 7.68 4.98 -14.38
N SER A 122 7.94 6.24 -14.10
CA SER A 122 9.30 6.75 -13.96
C SER A 122 9.97 6.21 -12.69
N ALA A 123 11.27 6.03 -12.72
CA ALA A 123 12.05 5.65 -11.54
C ALA A 123 11.94 6.71 -10.45
N GLY A 124 12.01 6.29 -9.21
CA GLY A 124 11.98 7.17 -8.05
C GLY A 124 11.04 6.70 -6.96
N ASN A 125 10.75 7.58 -6.03
CA ASN A 125 9.94 7.28 -4.85
C ASN A 125 8.51 7.77 -5.01
N TYR A 126 7.56 6.85 -4.80
CA TYR A 126 6.14 7.15 -4.75
C TYR A 126 5.72 7.06 -3.29
N ILE A 127 5.35 8.19 -2.68
CA ILE A 127 5.16 8.31 -1.24
C ILE A 127 3.67 8.53 -0.95
N TYR A 128 3.13 7.72 -0.03
CA TYR A 128 1.73 7.76 0.38
C TYR A 128 1.67 7.97 1.89
N ASP A 129 1.20 9.14 2.30
CA ASP A 129 1.09 9.52 3.70
C ASP A 129 -0.36 9.49 4.17
N TYR A 130 -0.59 8.88 5.33
CA TYR A 130 -1.90 8.80 5.96
C TYR A 130 -1.84 9.47 7.32
N THR A 131 -2.84 10.28 7.61
CA THR A 131 -3.09 10.79 8.96
C THR A 131 -4.38 10.14 9.45
N ILE A 132 -4.26 9.22 10.41
CA ILE A 132 -5.38 8.41 10.87
C ILE A 132 -5.76 8.82 12.28
N THR A 133 -7.05 9.07 12.48
CA THR A 133 -7.62 9.35 13.79
C THR A 133 -8.40 8.13 14.24
N ALA A 134 -8.06 7.61 15.43
CA ALA A 134 -8.71 6.45 16.02
C ALA A 134 -9.58 6.86 17.20
N GLY A 135 -10.79 6.36 17.23
CA GLY A 135 -11.71 6.67 18.30
C GLY A 135 -12.85 5.67 18.46
#